data_75267bc4271a1164be5432c279a4d332
#
_entry.id   75267bc4271a1164be5432c279a4d332
#
_cell.length_a   1.000
_cell.length_b   1.000
_cell.length_c   1.000
_cell.angle_alpha   90.00
_cell.angle_beta   90.00
_cell.angle_gamma   90.00
#
_symmetry.space_group_name_H-M   'P 1'
#
loop_
_entity.id
_entity.type
_entity.pdbx_description
1 polymer ?
#
loop_
_entity_poly.entity_id
_entity_poly.type
_entity_poly.pdbx_seq_one_letter_code
_entity_poly.pdbx_strand_id
1 'polypeptide(L)'
;SFQLSSDMYSGLALCALLLLLMCIVTSSAGLGILYMACSVGIFYTAPERGWPEIVSWIFMMIALLLMARMLYERRDKALVLFSWGWAVGILLLIFWSAGNMLWQTLFFSLAAALTWMAGGEFREYGIGAQAMRFFGGVAVFAVLLEGAYGAVWQNISGSFFLWAVFIFFLVIDAILLFRMGTKAEWLSILAGLTPFIMGLAAIAAIFDPAGAFPPMIVSVYTGVLAIGVILRGYQMDRPAQQWSGFLLLCGGGAIRVIDSALTYGERGAFFIAAGLLSAFICYILYLPSKKKRKKKVKARPAAPPAEQEGKEDESHDK
;
A
#
# COMPACT_ATOMS: atom_id res chain seq x y z
N SER A 1 -17.04 10.09 -42.54
CA SER A 1 -17.10 8.99 -41.53
C SER A 1 -15.88 9.06 -40.63
N PHE A 2 -16.06 9.46 -39.40
CA PHE A 2 -15.02 9.36 -38.39
C PHE A 2 -14.70 7.86 -38.21
N GLN A 3 -13.51 7.44 -38.58
CA GLN A 3 -13.00 6.09 -38.29
C GLN A 3 -12.69 5.99 -36.81
N LEU A 4 -13.72 5.76 -36.01
CA LEU A 4 -13.61 5.59 -34.55
C LEU A 4 -12.76 4.37 -34.14
N SER A 5 -12.51 3.44 -35.08
CA SER A 5 -11.80 2.19 -34.77
C SER A 5 -10.26 2.29 -34.71
N SER A 6 -9.64 3.31 -35.30
CA SER A 6 -8.18 3.48 -35.29
C SER A 6 -7.68 4.37 -34.14
N ASP A 7 -8.58 5.12 -33.46
CA ASP A 7 -8.22 6.15 -32.48
C ASP A 7 -8.86 5.98 -31.08
N MET A 8 -9.26 4.75 -30.73
CA MET A 8 -9.85 4.49 -29.39
C MET A 8 -8.91 4.91 -28.28
N TYR A 9 -7.61 4.70 -28.44
CA TYR A 9 -6.58 5.16 -27.53
C TYR A 9 -6.59 6.68 -27.34
N SER A 10 -6.57 7.44 -28.46
CA SER A 10 -6.59 8.91 -28.43
C SER A 10 -7.90 9.45 -27.82
N GLY A 11 -9.03 8.78 -28.11
CA GLY A 11 -10.33 9.10 -27.54
C GLY A 11 -10.35 8.89 -26.03
N LEU A 12 -9.84 7.78 -25.52
CA LEU A 12 -9.76 7.52 -24.09
C LEU A 12 -8.78 8.46 -23.39
N ALA A 13 -7.65 8.81 -24.01
CA ALA A 13 -6.71 9.77 -23.45
C ALA A 13 -7.32 11.17 -23.34
N LEU A 14 -8.06 11.61 -24.37
CA LEU A 14 -8.79 12.88 -24.33
C LEU A 14 -9.89 12.86 -23.26
N CYS A 15 -10.67 11.79 -23.18
CA CYS A 15 -11.68 11.61 -22.13
C CYS A 15 -11.05 11.66 -20.74
N ALA A 16 -9.91 10.99 -20.53
CA ALA A 16 -9.21 11.02 -19.25
C ALA A 16 -8.75 12.44 -18.88
N LEU A 17 -8.21 13.22 -19.84
CA LEU A 17 -7.83 14.62 -19.62
C LEU A 17 -9.03 15.50 -19.28
N LEU A 18 -10.14 15.37 -20.00
CA LEU A 18 -11.37 16.13 -19.73
C LEU A 18 -11.94 15.76 -18.34
N LEU A 19 -11.99 14.48 -18.02
CA LEU A 19 -12.43 14.00 -16.70
C LEU A 19 -11.52 14.48 -15.58
N LEU A 20 -10.20 14.55 -15.82
CA LEU A 20 -9.23 15.12 -14.89
C LEU A 20 -9.57 16.60 -14.59
N LEU A 21 -9.78 17.41 -15.63
CA LEU A 21 -10.15 18.82 -15.48
C LEU A 21 -11.47 18.97 -14.71
N MET A 22 -12.49 18.19 -15.09
CA MET A 22 -13.78 18.18 -14.38
C MET A 22 -13.62 17.73 -12.91
N CYS A 23 -12.79 16.74 -12.64
CA CYS A 23 -12.50 16.27 -11.31
C CYS A 23 -11.81 17.34 -10.46
N ILE A 24 -10.88 18.09 -11.05
CA ILE A 24 -10.22 19.25 -10.42
C ILE A 24 -11.24 20.31 -10.04
N VAL A 25 -12.23 20.59 -10.87
CA VAL A 25 -13.24 21.63 -10.59
C VAL A 25 -14.28 21.17 -9.57
N THR A 26 -14.76 19.92 -9.68
CA THR A 26 -15.90 19.44 -8.88
C THR A 26 -15.53 18.63 -7.65
N SER A 27 -14.29 18.11 -7.57
CA SER A 27 -13.81 17.17 -6.56
C SER A 27 -14.77 15.96 -6.37
N SER A 28 -15.36 15.48 -7.49
CA SER A 28 -16.34 14.39 -7.49
C SER A 28 -15.66 13.02 -7.55
N ALA A 29 -15.96 12.14 -6.60
CA ALA A 29 -15.45 10.77 -6.60
C ALA A 29 -15.91 9.96 -7.83
N GLY A 30 -17.15 10.18 -8.31
CA GLY A 30 -17.66 9.48 -9.50
C GLY A 30 -16.88 9.82 -10.76
N LEU A 31 -16.57 11.11 -10.98
CA LEU A 31 -15.74 11.54 -12.10
C LEU A 31 -14.31 11.01 -11.97
N GLY A 32 -13.78 10.95 -10.75
CA GLY A 32 -12.47 10.37 -10.47
C GLY A 32 -12.39 8.89 -10.79
N ILE A 33 -13.44 8.11 -10.50
CA ILE A 33 -13.50 6.68 -10.86
C ILE A 33 -13.57 6.52 -12.39
N LEU A 34 -14.36 7.34 -13.08
CA LEU A 34 -14.40 7.34 -14.56
C LEU A 34 -13.04 7.71 -15.15
N TYR A 35 -12.36 8.70 -14.58
CA TYR A 35 -10.98 9.05 -14.96
C TYR A 35 -10.03 7.86 -14.83
N MET A 36 -10.08 7.12 -13.72
CA MET A 36 -9.26 5.93 -13.51
C MET A 36 -9.64 4.81 -14.47
N ALA A 37 -10.94 4.60 -14.75
CA ALA A 37 -11.40 3.62 -15.71
C ALA A 37 -10.89 3.94 -17.14
N CYS A 38 -10.91 5.22 -17.56
CA CYS A 38 -10.30 5.64 -18.81
C CYS A 38 -8.78 5.41 -18.81
N SER A 39 -8.09 5.68 -17.70
CA SER A 39 -6.64 5.46 -17.55
C SER A 39 -6.27 3.98 -17.72
N VAL A 40 -7.05 3.07 -17.13
CA VAL A 40 -6.90 1.62 -17.31
C VAL A 40 -7.28 1.21 -18.77
N GLY A 41 -8.33 1.80 -19.33
CA GLY A 41 -8.77 1.55 -20.70
C GLY A 41 -7.72 1.93 -21.75
N ILE A 42 -6.95 3.01 -21.53
CA ILE A 42 -5.83 3.42 -22.40
C ILE A 42 -4.81 2.29 -22.52
N PHE A 43 -4.47 1.66 -21.40
CA PHE A 43 -3.55 0.54 -21.35
C PHE A 43 -4.04 -0.67 -22.18
N TYR A 44 -5.32 -1.01 -22.02
CA TYR A 44 -5.92 -2.16 -22.67
C TYR A 44 -6.09 -1.99 -24.19
N THR A 45 -6.36 -0.78 -24.67
CA THR A 45 -6.71 -0.53 -26.08
C THR A 45 -5.53 -0.43 -27.03
N ALA A 46 -4.29 -0.35 -26.53
CA ALA A 46 -3.11 -0.20 -27.36
C ALA A 46 -1.92 -1.08 -26.92
N PRO A 47 -2.11 -2.39 -26.83
CA PRO A 47 -1.10 -3.32 -26.27
C PRO A 47 0.22 -3.39 -27.07
N GLU A 48 0.23 -2.96 -28.35
CA GLU A 48 1.42 -3.04 -29.22
C GLU A 48 2.31 -1.78 -29.18
N ARG A 49 1.92 -0.75 -28.43
CA ARG A 49 2.66 0.51 -28.37
C ARG A 49 3.18 0.76 -26.95
N GLY A 50 4.51 0.83 -26.77
CA GLY A 50 5.13 1.06 -25.44
C GLY A 50 4.72 2.36 -24.71
N TRP A 51 4.21 3.37 -25.43
CA TRP A 51 3.71 4.64 -24.86
C TRP A 51 2.42 4.52 -24.02
N PRO A 52 1.43 3.66 -24.35
CA PRO A 52 0.18 3.57 -23.58
C PRO A 52 0.37 3.13 -22.13
N GLU A 53 1.32 2.26 -21.89
CA GLU A 53 1.64 1.79 -20.52
C GLU A 53 2.08 2.94 -19.64
N ILE A 54 3.03 3.74 -20.16
CA ILE A 54 3.59 4.89 -19.45
C ILE A 54 2.50 5.93 -19.15
N VAL A 55 1.66 6.23 -20.15
CA VAL A 55 0.57 7.22 -20.01
C VAL A 55 -0.42 6.78 -18.95
N SER A 56 -0.80 5.49 -18.93
CA SER A 56 -1.70 4.93 -17.91
C SER A 56 -1.12 5.06 -16.52
N TRP A 57 0.15 4.72 -16.32
CA TRP A 57 0.82 4.87 -15.04
C TRP A 57 0.93 6.34 -14.60
N ILE A 58 1.26 7.25 -15.51
CA ILE A 58 1.29 8.69 -15.21
C ILE A 58 -0.10 9.17 -14.76
N PHE A 59 -1.18 8.78 -15.45
CA PHE A 59 -2.53 9.15 -15.06
C PHE A 59 -2.92 8.59 -13.70
N MET A 60 -2.53 7.35 -13.39
CA MET A 60 -2.77 6.77 -12.06
C MET A 60 -1.96 7.48 -10.96
N MET A 61 -0.77 7.99 -11.28
CA MET A 61 0.00 8.81 -10.33
C MET A 61 -0.63 10.20 -10.14
N ILE A 62 -1.16 10.82 -11.20
CA ILE A 62 -1.92 12.08 -11.09
C ILE A 62 -3.17 11.91 -10.22
N ALA A 63 -3.79 10.72 -10.22
CA ALA A 63 -4.92 10.41 -9.33
C ALA A 63 -4.58 10.61 -7.85
N LEU A 64 -3.33 10.39 -7.44
CA LEU A 64 -2.88 10.67 -6.06
C LEU A 64 -2.96 12.16 -5.69
N LEU A 65 -2.70 13.06 -6.66
CA LEU A 65 -2.87 14.51 -6.45
C LEU A 65 -4.34 14.86 -6.24
N LEU A 66 -5.25 14.21 -6.97
CA LEU A 66 -6.70 14.35 -6.76
C LEU A 66 -7.12 13.83 -5.37
N MET A 67 -6.56 12.70 -4.93
CA MET A 67 -6.77 12.19 -3.57
C MET A 67 -6.31 13.20 -2.52
N ALA A 68 -5.11 13.75 -2.66
CA ALA A 68 -4.57 14.75 -1.75
C ALA A 68 -5.47 15.99 -1.67
N ARG A 69 -6.02 16.42 -2.81
CA ARG A 69 -6.98 17.52 -2.85
C ARG A 69 -8.29 17.19 -2.15
N MET A 70 -8.91 16.03 -2.44
CA MET A 70 -10.14 15.59 -1.76
C MET A 70 -9.95 15.49 -0.25
N LEU A 71 -8.76 15.08 0.18
CA LEU A 71 -8.37 15.01 1.57
C LEU A 71 -8.30 16.41 2.19
N TYR A 72 -7.68 17.36 1.50
CA TYR A 72 -7.60 18.76 1.95
C TYR A 72 -9.01 19.41 2.07
N GLU A 73 -9.91 19.11 1.12
CA GLU A 73 -11.30 19.58 1.14
C GLU A 73 -12.19 18.81 2.17
N ARG A 74 -11.64 17.87 2.94
CA ARG A 74 -12.34 17.05 3.95
C ARG A 74 -13.54 16.28 3.39
N ARG A 75 -13.43 15.77 2.15
CA ARG A 75 -14.46 14.97 1.52
C ARG A 75 -14.27 13.48 1.80
N ASP A 76 -14.33 13.08 3.07
CA ASP A 76 -13.95 11.74 3.54
C ASP A 76 -14.62 10.59 2.77
N LYS A 77 -15.94 10.67 2.52
CA LYS A 77 -16.67 9.62 1.79
C LYS A 77 -16.23 9.51 0.33
N ALA A 78 -16.03 10.66 -0.33
CA ALA A 78 -15.54 10.70 -1.70
C ALA A 78 -14.12 10.13 -1.79
N LEU A 79 -13.27 10.47 -0.83
CA LEU A 79 -11.90 10.00 -0.75
C LEU A 79 -11.81 8.48 -0.53
N VAL A 80 -12.64 7.91 0.37
CA VAL A 80 -12.69 6.46 0.58
C VAL A 80 -13.08 5.74 -0.71
N LEU A 81 -14.14 6.19 -1.38
CA LEU A 81 -14.60 5.59 -2.63
C LEU A 81 -13.57 5.73 -3.74
N PHE A 82 -12.92 6.89 -3.86
CA PHE A 82 -11.86 7.14 -4.82
C PHE A 82 -10.63 6.25 -4.56
N SER A 83 -10.24 6.06 -3.29
CA SER A 83 -9.12 5.20 -2.90
C SER A 83 -9.36 3.73 -3.27
N TRP A 84 -10.60 3.24 -3.10
CA TRP A 84 -10.98 1.91 -3.59
C TRP A 84 -10.88 1.80 -5.11
N GLY A 85 -11.39 2.78 -5.86
CA GLY A 85 -11.28 2.81 -7.31
C GLY A 85 -9.82 2.82 -7.76
N TRP A 86 -8.97 3.60 -7.08
CA TRP A 86 -7.54 3.65 -7.35
C TRP A 86 -6.86 2.30 -7.10
N ALA A 87 -7.14 1.64 -5.97
CA ALA A 87 -6.59 0.33 -5.65
C ALA A 87 -6.98 -0.73 -6.70
N VAL A 88 -8.26 -0.75 -7.10
CA VAL A 88 -8.74 -1.66 -8.16
C VAL A 88 -8.07 -1.33 -9.50
N GLY A 89 -7.95 -0.05 -9.87
CA GLY A 89 -7.29 0.39 -11.09
C GLY A 89 -5.83 -0.05 -11.16
N ILE A 90 -5.06 0.13 -10.07
CA ILE A 90 -3.68 -0.34 -9.96
C ILE A 90 -3.60 -1.88 -10.11
N LEU A 91 -4.47 -2.62 -9.42
CA LEU A 91 -4.48 -4.08 -9.52
C LEU A 91 -4.77 -4.55 -10.95
N LEU A 92 -5.68 -3.89 -11.67
CA LEU A 92 -5.97 -4.18 -13.07
C LEU A 92 -4.78 -3.87 -13.98
N LEU A 93 -4.10 -2.74 -13.76
CA LEU A 93 -2.88 -2.42 -14.51
C LEU A 93 -1.80 -3.47 -14.30
N ILE A 94 -1.54 -3.89 -13.07
CA ILE A 94 -0.57 -4.94 -12.75
C ILE A 94 -0.93 -6.25 -13.44
N PHE A 95 -2.20 -6.65 -13.35
CA PHE A 95 -2.67 -7.92 -13.91
C PHE A 95 -2.52 -7.99 -15.43
N TRP A 96 -2.76 -6.87 -16.13
CA TRP A 96 -2.70 -6.84 -17.61
C TRP A 96 -1.33 -6.49 -18.17
N SER A 97 -0.45 -5.96 -17.38
CA SER A 97 0.86 -5.46 -17.80
C SER A 97 1.94 -6.55 -17.75
N ALA A 98 1.62 -7.77 -18.19
CA ALA A 98 2.52 -8.93 -18.11
C ALA A 98 3.85 -8.79 -18.89
N GLY A 99 4.04 -7.70 -19.67
CA GLY A 99 5.21 -7.54 -20.55
C GLY A 99 6.44 -6.90 -19.89
N ASN A 100 6.29 -6.12 -18.83
CA ASN A 100 7.40 -5.36 -18.23
C ASN A 100 7.25 -5.19 -16.71
N MET A 101 7.38 -6.31 -15.99
CA MET A 101 7.16 -6.39 -14.54
C MET A 101 8.03 -5.40 -13.74
N LEU A 102 9.25 -5.12 -14.20
CA LEU A 102 10.16 -4.21 -13.50
C LEU A 102 9.56 -2.81 -13.32
N TRP A 103 9.10 -2.19 -14.42
CA TRP A 103 8.58 -0.83 -14.38
C TRP A 103 7.29 -0.73 -13.59
N GLN A 104 6.46 -1.77 -13.66
CA GLN A 104 5.23 -1.87 -12.86
C GLN A 104 5.56 -1.88 -11.38
N THR A 105 6.47 -2.77 -10.97
CA THR A 105 6.89 -2.89 -9.58
C THR A 105 7.49 -1.57 -9.08
N LEU A 106 8.30 -0.87 -9.90
CA LEU A 106 8.86 0.42 -9.55
C LEU A 106 7.77 1.51 -9.36
N PHE A 107 6.88 1.69 -10.34
CA PHE A 107 5.82 2.70 -10.25
C PHE A 107 4.77 2.34 -9.19
N PHE A 108 4.48 1.05 -9.02
CA PHE A 108 3.60 0.60 -7.96
C PHE A 108 4.20 0.87 -6.58
N SER A 109 5.51 0.69 -6.41
CA SER A 109 6.20 1.01 -5.15
C SER A 109 6.09 2.49 -4.79
N LEU A 110 6.27 3.38 -5.78
CA LEU A 110 6.07 4.82 -5.61
C LEU A 110 4.63 5.15 -5.21
N ALA A 111 3.65 4.63 -5.96
CA ALA A 111 2.24 4.88 -5.71
C ALA A 111 1.84 4.40 -4.31
N ALA A 112 2.30 3.21 -3.90
CA ALA A 112 2.06 2.62 -2.60
C ALA A 112 2.64 3.48 -1.46
N ALA A 113 3.91 3.88 -1.58
CA ALA A 113 4.61 4.70 -0.59
C ALA A 113 3.98 6.10 -0.48
N LEU A 114 3.72 6.78 -1.61
CA LEU A 114 3.07 8.09 -1.64
C LEU A 114 1.69 8.05 -1.00
N THR A 115 0.89 7.02 -1.29
CA THR A 115 -0.45 6.85 -0.68
C THR A 115 -0.36 6.63 0.83
N TRP A 116 0.57 5.78 1.27
CA TRP A 116 0.81 5.55 2.70
C TRP A 116 1.21 6.84 3.42
N MET A 117 2.19 7.57 2.88
CA MET A 117 2.71 8.78 3.49
C MET A 117 1.68 9.92 3.47
N ALA A 118 0.95 10.09 2.36
CA ALA A 118 -0.14 11.05 2.31
C ALA A 118 -1.19 10.79 3.39
N GLY A 119 -1.61 9.53 3.59
CA GLY A 119 -2.49 9.16 4.68
C GLY A 119 -1.90 9.40 6.08
N GLY A 120 -0.57 9.39 6.20
CA GLY A 120 0.16 9.77 7.43
C GLY A 120 0.19 11.27 7.66
N GLU A 121 0.52 12.05 6.60
CA GLU A 121 0.60 13.52 6.65
C GLU A 121 -0.74 14.14 7.06
N PHE A 122 -1.80 13.61 6.52
CA PHE A 122 -3.15 14.14 6.69
C PHE A 122 -3.98 13.39 7.75
N ARG A 123 -3.35 12.76 8.71
CA ARG A 123 -4.01 11.95 9.75
C ARG A 123 -5.13 12.68 10.49
N GLU A 124 -5.03 14.01 10.61
CA GLU A 124 -6.01 14.87 11.28
C GLU A 124 -7.33 14.97 10.53
N TYR A 125 -7.35 14.58 9.25
CA TYR A 125 -8.50 14.72 8.36
C TYR A 125 -9.49 13.53 8.38
N GLY A 126 -9.36 12.61 9.33
CA GLY A 126 -10.39 11.61 9.63
C GLY A 126 -10.29 10.30 8.84
N ILE A 127 -11.46 9.75 8.49
CA ILE A 127 -11.59 8.40 7.91
C ILE A 127 -10.87 8.26 6.56
N GLY A 128 -10.87 9.31 5.73
CA GLY A 128 -10.21 9.28 4.42
C GLY A 128 -8.71 9.06 4.52
N ALA A 129 -8.04 9.72 5.46
CA ALA A 129 -6.62 9.54 5.71
C ALA A 129 -6.30 8.12 6.22
N GLN A 130 -7.19 7.55 7.04
CA GLN A 130 -7.04 6.16 7.50
C GLN A 130 -7.19 5.18 6.34
N ALA A 131 -8.13 5.41 5.41
CA ALA A 131 -8.29 4.59 4.21
C ALA A 131 -7.03 4.64 3.33
N MET A 132 -6.46 5.81 3.08
CA MET A 132 -5.20 5.95 2.33
C MET A 132 -4.05 5.19 2.99
N ARG A 133 -3.91 5.28 4.32
CA ARG A 133 -2.91 4.49 5.06
C ARG A 133 -3.14 3.00 4.92
N PHE A 134 -4.38 2.54 5.02
CA PHE A 134 -4.69 1.12 4.86
C PHE A 134 -4.34 0.62 3.47
N PHE A 135 -4.82 1.29 2.41
CA PHE A 135 -4.55 0.88 1.03
C PHE A 135 -3.08 1.02 0.66
N GLY A 136 -2.44 2.12 1.05
CA GLY A 136 -1.00 2.29 0.88
C GLY A 136 -0.20 1.19 1.56
N GLY A 137 -0.59 0.79 2.78
CA GLY A 137 0.04 -0.31 3.50
C GLY A 137 -0.12 -1.67 2.82
N VAL A 138 -1.33 -1.98 2.35
CA VAL A 138 -1.59 -3.21 1.57
C VAL A 138 -0.79 -3.20 0.27
N ALA A 139 -0.71 -2.05 -0.42
CA ALA A 139 0.04 -1.90 -1.65
C ALA A 139 1.56 -2.02 -1.43
N VAL A 140 2.11 -1.41 -0.36
CA VAL A 140 3.52 -1.62 0.04
C VAL A 140 3.80 -3.10 0.30
N PHE A 141 2.87 -3.78 0.98
CA PHE A 141 2.97 -5.20 1.23
C PHE A 141 3.03 -6.00 -0.07
N ALA A 142 2.11 -5.74 -1.00
CA ALA A 142 2.02 -6.45 -2.27
C ALA A 142 3.28 -6.26 -3.12
N VAL A 143 3.78 -5.02 -3.25
CA VAL A 143 4.97 -4.71 -4.04
C VAL A 143 6.25 -5.32 -3.46
N LEU A 144 6.36 -5.42 -2.14
CA LEU A 144 7.49 -6.08 -1.51
C LEU A 144 7.50 -7.59 -1.76
N LEU A 145 6.33 -8.22 -1.77
CA LEU A 145 6.21 -9.62 -2.14
C LEU A 145 6.55 -9.84 -3.62
N GLU A 146 6.07 -8.98 -4.51
CA GLU A 146 6.39 -9.01 -5.93
C GLU A 146 7.89 -8.81 -6.17
N GLY A 147 8.50 -7.79 -5.57
CA GLY A 147 9.93 -7.49 -5.69
C GLY A 147 10.86 -8.54 -5.07
N ALA A 148 10.35 -9.39 -4.16
CA ALA A 148 11.10 -10.53 -3.65
C ALA A 148 11.20 -11.69 -4.67
N TYR A 149 10.43 -11.65 -5.76
CA TYR A 149 10.44 -12.65 -6.81
C TYR A 149 11.48 -12.32 -7.88
N GLY A 150 12.37 -13.28 -8.19
CA GLY A 150 13.53 -13.07 -9.07
C GLY A 150 13.17 -12.74 -10.52
N ALA A 151 12.05 -13.27 -11.02
CA ALA A 151 11.62 -13.03 -12.41
C ALA A 151 11.33 -11.55 -12.71
N VAL A 152 11.00 -10.74 -11.71
CA VAL A 152 10.79 -9.28 -11.85
C VAL A 152 12.05 -8.59 -12.38
N TRP A 153 13.22 -9.09 -12.03
CA TRP A 153 14.51 -8.46 -12.28
C TRP A 153 15.25 -8.95 -13.52
N GLN A 154 14.69 -9.93 -14.26
CA GLN A 154 15.37 -10.58 -15.39
C GLN A 154 15.38 -9.76 -16.68
N ASN A 155 14.42 -8.84 -16.87
CA ASN A 155 14.28 -8.05 -18.09
C ASN A 155 14.38 -6.55 -17.82
N ILE A 156 15.61 -6.05 -17.75
CA ILE A 156 15.88 -4.62 -17.53
C ILE A 156 15.87 -3.92 -18.90
N SER A 157 14.71 -3.73 -19.47
CA SER A 157 14.52 -2.88 -20.63
C SER A 157 13.79 -1.60 -20.21
N GLY A 158 14.38 -0.44 -20.46
CA GLY A 158 13.72 0.81 -20.12
C GLY A 158 14.29 1.98 -20.90
N SER A 159 13.39 2.88 -21.34
CA SER A 159 13.79 4.13 -21.95
C SER A 159 14.31 5.11 -20.89
N PHE A 160 15.20 6.01 -21.29
CA PHE A 160 15.65 7.12 -20.45
C PHE A 160 14.47 7.91 -19.86
N PHE A 161 13.39 8.04 -20.60
CA PHE A 161 12.19 8.73 -20.17
C PHE A 161 11.54 8.07 -18.93
N LEU A 162 11.45 6.75 -18.89
CA LEU A 162 10.88 6.03 -17.73
C LEU A 162 11.71 6.28 -16.47
N TRP A 163 13.05 6.25 -16.59
CA TRP A 163 13.94 6.59 -15.48
C TRP A 163 13.75 8.03 -15.02
N ALA A 164 13.63 8.98 -15.94
CA ALA A 164 13.39 10.39 -15.60
C ALA A 164 12.06 10.58 -14.86
N VAL A 165 10.98 9.95 -15.30
CA VAL A 165 9.68 10.00 -14.63
C VAL A 165 9.74 9.33 -13.26
N PHE A 166 10.39 8.19 -13.14
CA PHE A 166 10.57 7.51 -11.85
C PHE A 166 11.33 8.39 -10.85
N ILE A 167 12.46 8.96 -11.26
CA ILE A 167 13.29 9.86 -10.44
C ILE A 167 12.47 11.10 -10.02
N PHE A 168 11.68 11.68 -10.93
CA PHE A 168 10.83 12.84 -10.60
C PHE A 168 9.88 12.53 -9.44
N PHE A 169 9.16 11.40 -9.50
CA PHE A 169 8.27 11.00 -8.41
C PHE A 169 9.03 10.55 -7.16
N LEU A 170 10.23 10.00 -7.30
CA LEU A 170 11.10 9.67 -6.18
C LEU A 170 11.53 10.92 -5.39
N VAL A 171 11.73 12.06 -6.07
CA VAL A 171 12.00 13.35 -5.42
C VAL A 171 10.80 13.80 -4.60
N ILE A 172 9.57 13.67 -5.14
CA ILE A 172 8.35 13.98 -4.38
C ILE A 172 8.24 13.09 -3.14
N ASP A 173 8.53 11.81 -3.29
CA ASP A 173 8.55 10.84 -2.18
C ASP A 173 9.59 11.23 -1.12
N ALA A 174 10.80 11.64 -1.53
CA ALA A 174 11.85 12.12 -0.63
C ALA A 174 11.43 13.36 0.19
N ILE A 175 10.70 14.30 -0.43
CA ILE A 175 10.17 15.49 0.26
C ILE A 175 9.16 15.07 1.34
N LEU A 176 8.26 14.13 1.02
CA LEU A 176 7.30 13.63 1.99
C LEU A 176 7.98 12.84 3.11
N LEU A 177 8.99 12.03 2.79
CA LEU A 177 9.82 11.32 3.78
C LEU A 177 10.49 12.28 4.77
N PHE A 178 11.07 13.37 4.27
CA PHE A 178 11.67 14.39 5.12
C PHE A 178 10.64 14.99 6.08
N ARG A 179 9.43 15.31 5.59
CA ARG A 179 8.32 15.81 6.44
C ARG A 179 7.87 14.79 7.47
N MET A 180 7.79 13.49 7.10
CA MET A 180 7.46 12.43 8.06
C MET A 180 8.55 12.23 9.12
N GLY A 181 9.81 12.44 8.76
CA GLY A 181 10.94 12.43 9.69
C GLY A 181 10.78 13.45 10.82
N THR A 182 10.31 14.66 10.50
CA THR A 182 10.06 15.70 11.50
C THR A 182 8.92 15.34 12.48
N LYS A 183 7.99 14.46 12.08
CA LYS A 183 6.88 13.97 12.92
C LYS A 183 7.23 12.72 13.74
N ALA A 184 8.47 12.23 13.66
CA ALA A 184 8.96 11.04 14.34
C ALA A 184 8.12 9.76 14.08
N GLU A 185 7.45 9.67 12.95
CA GLU A 185 6.71 8.48 12.53
C GLU A 185 7.62 7.47 11.80
N TRP A 186 8.53 6.82 12.54
CA TRP A 186 9.54 5.93 11.99
C TRP A 186 9.00 4.81 11.08
N LEU A 187 7.79 4.28 11.34
CA LEU A 187 7.17 3.27 10.48
C LEU A 187 6.77 3.85 9.13
N SER A 188 6.32 5.11 9.09
CA SER A 188 6.02 5.81 7.84
C SER A 188 7.28 6.09 7.03
N ILE A 189 8.40 6.36 7.71
CA ILE A 189 9.71 6.48 7.06
C ILE A 189 10.13 5.14 6.45
N LEU A 190 10.02 4.04 7.20
CA LEU A 190 10.32 2.71 6.66
C LEU A 190 9.44 2.37 5.45
N ALA A 191 8.13 2.56 5.53
CA ALA A 191 7.25 2.27 4.39
C ALA A 191 7.54 3.19 3.18
N GLY A 192 7.85 4.46 3.42
CA GLY A 192 8.20 5.43 2.39
C GLY A 192 9.57 5.17 1.74
N LEU A 193 10.49 4.44 2.38
CA LEU A 193 11.75 4.03 1.76
C LEU A 193 11.59 2.92 0.70
N THR A 194 10.41 2.32 0.59
CA THR A 194 10.17 1.21 -0.34
C THR A 194 10.60 1.53 -1.78
N PRO A 195 10.21 2.65 -2.43
CA PRO A 195 10.61 2.93 -3.80
C PRO A 195 12.12 3.16 -3.96
N PHE A 196 12.81 3.67 -2.95
CA PHE A 196 14.28 3.81 -2.96
C PHE A 196 14.96 2.45 -2.96
N ILE A 197 14.47 1.52 -2.15
CA ILE A 197 14.98 0.15 -2.09
C ILE A 197 14.70 -0.59 -3.40
N MET A 198 13.51 -0.39 -3.99
CA MET A 198 13.17 -0.94 -5.30
C MET A 198 14.06 -0.35 -6.41
N GLY A 199 14.30 0.97 -6.38
CA GLY A 199 15.25 1.62 -7.29
C GLY A 199 16.67 1.10 -7.14
N LEU A 200 17.16 0.90 -5.90
CA LEU A 200 18.45 0.30 -5.62
C LEU A 200 18.53 -1.15 -6.14
N ALA A 201 17.49 -1.94 -5.95
CA ALA A 201 17.40 -3.29 -6.48
C ALA A 201 17.43 -3.30 -8.03
N ALA A 202 16.74 -2.34 -8.68
CA ALA A 202 16.78 -2.18 -10.14
C ALA A 202 18.18 -1.81 -10.64
N ILE A 203 18.89 -0.94 -9.93
CA ILE A 203 20.29 -0.61 -10.24
C ILE A 203 21.17 -1.86 -10.04
N ALA A 204 21.00 -2.59 -8.94
CA ALA A 204 21.75 -3.82 -8.68
C ALA A 204 21.54 -4.87 -9.78
N ALA A 205 20.32 -4.96 -10.33
CA ALA A 205 19.98 -5.87 -11.43
C ALA A 205 20.75 -5.55 -12.73
N ILE A 206 21.17 -4.29 -12.95
CA ILE A 206 22.02 -3.92 -14.11
C ILE A 206 23.40 -4.57 -13.98
N PHE A 207 23.92 -4.70 -12.76
CA PHE A 207 25.25 -5.24 -12.48
C PHE A 207 25.27 -6.74 -12.20
N ASP A 208 24.09 -7.33 -11.95
CA ASP A 208 23.93 -8.77 -11.66
C ASP A 208 23.04 -9.47 -12.70
N PRO A 209 23.61 -9.90 -13.83
CA PRO A 209 22.86 -10.62 -14.86
C PRO A 209 22.22 -11.94 -14.37
N ALA A 210 22.77 -12.53 -13.29
CA ALA A 210 22.21 -13.73 -12.68
C ALA A 210 20.93 -13.44 -11.87
N GLY A 211 20.65 -12.17 -11.55
CA GLY A 211 19.42 -11.74 -10.89
C GLY A 211 19.28 -12.20 -9.44
N ALA A 212 20.39 -12.55 -8.76
CA ALA A 212 20.34 -13.04 -7.39
C ALA A 212 20.30 -11.92 -6.33
N PHE A 213 21.00 -10.82 -6.58
CA PHE A 213 21.13 -9.71 -5.63
C PHE A 213 19.84 -8.88 -5.47
N PRO A 214 19.12 -8.47 -6.53
CA PRO A 214 17.96 -7.62 -6.41
C PRO A 214 16.88 -8.19 -5.48
N PRO A 215 16.40 -9.44 -5.65
CA PRO A 215 15.38 -10.01 -4.78
C PRO A 215 15.91 -10.25 -3.35
N MET A 216 17.23 -10.38 -3.16
CA MET A 216 17.84 -10.46 -1.83
C MET A 216 17.75 -9.12 -1.10
N ILE A 217 18.08 -8.01 -1.76
CA ILE A 217 17.94 -6.65 -1.20
C ILE A 217 16.51 -6.41 -0.74
N VAL A 218 15.54 -6.70 -1.60
CA VAL A 218 14.10 -6.54 -1.28
C VAL A 218 13.67 -7.44 -0.14
N SER A 219 14.14 -8.69 -0.10
CA SER A 219 13.80 -9.65 0.96
C SER A 219 14.32 -9.22 2.33
N VAL A 220 15.56 -8.72 2.40
CA VAL A 220 16.14 -8.19 3.65
C VAL A 220 15.33 -6.99 4.13
N TYR A 221 15.01 -6.07 3.22
CA TYR A 221 14.19 -4.91 3.55
C TYR A 221 12.77 -5.31 4.01
N THR A 222 12.15 -6.27 3.33
CA THR A 222 10.84 -6.84 3.71
C THR A 222 10.89 -7.38 5.13
N GLY A 223 11.96 -8.08 5.50
CA GLY A 223 12.19 -8.58 6.86
C GLY A 223 12.29 -7.44 7.89
N VAL A 224 13.07 -6.40 7.59
CA VAL A 224 13.21 -5.22 8.46
C VAL A 224 11.87 -4.51 8.65
N LEU A 225 11.13 -4.27 7.56
CA LEU A 225 9.81 -3.65 7.63
C LEU A 225 8.81 -4.50 8.41
N ALA A 226 8.79 -5.81 8.17
CA ALA A 226 7.92 -6.74 8.88
C ALA A 226 8.16 -6.72 10.40
N ILE A 227 9.42 -6.79 10.81
CA ILE A 227 9.81 -6.66 12.22
C ILE A 227 9.38 -5.31 12.77
N GLY A 228 9.58 -4.24 12.03
CA GLY A 228 9.13 -2.89 12.38
C GLY A 228 7.62 -2.83 12.63
N VAL A 229 6.82 -3.41 11.74
CA VAL A 229 5.35 -3.46 11.87
C VAL A 229 4.93 -4.27 13.11
N ILE A 230 5.58 -5.42 13.38
CA ILE A 230 5.32 -6.24 14.56
C ILE A 230 5.62 -5.46 15.85
N LEU A 231 6.80 -4.83 15.92
CA LEU A 231 7.22 -4.06 17.10
C LEU A 231 6.28 -2.88 17.37
N ARG A 232 5.86 -2.17 16.31
CA ARG A 232 4.90 -1.07 16.44
C ARG A 232 3.54 -1.56 16.91
N GLY A 233 3.07 -2.69 16.36
CA GLY A 233 1.83 -3.34 16.80
C GLY A 233 1.89 -3.74 18.27
N TYR A 234 3.04 -4.24 18.73
CA TYR A 234 3.27 -4.57 20.14
C TYR A 234 3.26 -3.32 21.05
N GLN A 235 3.96 -2.24 20.65
CA GLN A 235 3.99 -0.99 21.40
C GLN A 235 2.61 -0.35 21.56
N MET A 236 1.78 -0.41 20.49
CA MET A 236 0.45 0.19 20.48
C MET A 236 -0.67 -0.74 20.96
N ASP A 237 -0.35 -1.96 21.38
CA ASP A 237 -1.32 -3.01 21.78
C ASP A 237 -2.39 -3.29 20.68
N ARG A 238 -1.94 -3.30 19.40
CA ARG A 238 -2.77 -3.53 18.23
C ARG A 238 -2.46 -4.90 17.60
N PRO A 239 -3.22 -5.96 17.94
CA PRO A 239 -2.94 -7.31 17.44
C PRO A 239 -3.07 -7.44 15.92
N ALA A 240 -3.98 -6.72 15.28
CA ALA A 240 -4.11 -6.73 13.83
C ALA A 240 -2.83 -6.25 13.12
N GLN A 241 -2.14 -5.25 13.66
CA GLN A 241 -0.87 -4.76 13.12
C GLN A 241 0.26 -5.76 13.34
N GLN A 242 0.30 -6.46 14.48
CA GLN A 242 1.26 -7.54 14.72
C GLN A 242 1.09 -8.66 13.68
N TRP A 243 -0.16 -9.09 13.46
CA TRP A 243 -0.48 -10.10 12.47
C TRP A 243 -0.12 -9.69 11.04
N SER A 244 -0.33 -8.42 10.65
CA SER A 244 0.05 -7.95 9.32
C SER A 244 1.56 -8.01 9.10
N GLY A 245 2.37 -7.59 10.07
CA GLY A 245 3.83 -7.72 9.98
C GLY A 245 4.28 -9.18 9.91
N PHE A 246 3.62 -10.04 10.66
CA PHE A 246 3.88 -11.47 10.62
C PHE A 246 3.55 -12.11 9.25
N LEU A 247 2.39 -11.75 8.68
CA LEU A 247 2.02 -12.19 7.33
C LEU A 247 3.02 -11.71 6.27
N LEU A 248 3.54 -10.48 6.42
CA LEU A 248 4.58 -9.95 5.53
C LEU A 248 5.86 -10.78 5.61
N LEU A 249 6.30 -11.13 6.82
CA LEU A 249 7.49 -11.95 7.04
C LEU A 249 7.33 -13.36 6.44
N CYS A 250 6.21 -13.99 6.71
CA CYS A 250 5.90 -15.33 6.17
C CYS A 250 5.75 -15.31 4.64
N GLY A 251 5.05 -14.31 4.09
CA GLY A 251 4.86 -14.15 2.66
C GLY A 251 6.18 -13.95 1.92
N GLY A 252 7.03 -13.04 2.41
CA GLY A 252 8.37 -12.82 1.84
C GLY A 252 9.25 -14.07 1.89
N GLY A 253 9.24 -14.79 3.02
CA GLY A 253 9.94 -16.06 3.16
C GLY A 253 9.41 -17.13 2.21
N ALA A 254 8.07 -17.24 2.07
CA ALA A 254 7.44 -18.17 1.15
C ALA A 254 7.85 -17.93 -0.31
N ILE A 255 7.84 -16.69 -0.76
CA ILE A 255 8.26 -16.32 -2.13
C ILE A 255 9.72 -16.70 -2.36
N ARG A 256 10.61 -16.41 -1.41
CA ARG A 256 12.03 -16.79 -1.53
C ARG A 256 12.24 -18.30 -1.60
N VAL A 257 11.45 -19.06 -0.87
CA VAL A 257 11.52 -20.54 -0.94
C VAL A 257 11.00 -21.06 -2.28
N ILE A 258 9.93 -20.46 -2.83
CA ILE A 258 9.40 -20.82 -4.14
C ILE A 258 10.38 -20.46 -5.25
N ASP A 259 11.02 -19.30 -5.17
CA ASP A 259 11.99 -18.79 -6.16
C ASP A 259 13.38 -19.47 -6.06
N SER A 260 13.65 -20.18 -4.99
CA SER A 260 14.92 -20.88 -4.77
C SER A 260 15.02 -22.19 -5.57
N ALA A 261 16.25 -22.64 -5.84
CA ALA A 261 16.54 -23.93 -6.46
C ALA A 261 16.33 -25.14 -5.51
N LEU A 262 15.68 -24.95 -4.37
CA LEU A 262 15.41 -26.00 -3.40
C LEU A 262 14.49 -27.10 -3.95
N THR A 263 14.73 -28.32 -3.55
CA THR A 263 13.84 -29.45 -3.86
C THR A 263 12.49 -29.33 -3.17
N TYR A 264 11.47 -30.02 -3.66
CA TYR A 264 10.12 -29.98 -3.05
C TYR A 264 10.14 -30.38 -1.57
N GLY A 265 10.99 -31.35 -1.17
CA GLY A 265 11.13 -31.77 0.22
C GLY A 265 11.69 -30.68 1.11
N GLU A 266 12.74 -30.00 0.66
CA GLU A 266 13.37 -28.88 1.39
C GLU A 266 12.41 -27.69 1.53
N ARG A 267 11.65 -27.36 0.47
CA ARG A 267 10.59 -26.35 0.53
C ARG A 267 9.53 -26.71 1.57
N GLY A 268 9.07 -27.97 1.57
CA GLY A 268 8.11 -28.47 2.55
C GLY A 268 8.63 -28.35 3.99
N ALA A 269 9.87 -28.78 4.23
CA ALA A 269 10.52 -28.68 5.53
C ALA A 269 10.64 -27.21 6.01
N PHE A 270 11.00 -26.29 5.10
CA PHE A 270 11.04 -24.87 5.40
C PHE A 270 9.68 -24.31 5.81
N PHE A 271 8.61 -24.64 5.09
CA PHE A 271 7.26 -24.16 5.43
C PHE A 271 6.78 -24.70 6.77
N ILE A 272 7.09 -25.96 7.09
CA ILE A 272 6.78 -26.55 8.40
C ILE A 272 7.55 -25.81 9.50
N ALA A 273 8.86 -25.60 9.33
CA ALA A 273 9.70 -24.87 10.29
C ALA A 273 9.23 -23.42 10.47
N ALA A 274 8.93 -22.71 9.39
CA ALA A 274 8.39 -21.35 9.42
C ALA A 274 7.03 -21.30 10.11
N GLY A 275 6.15 -22.27 9.86
CA GLY A 275 4.85 -22.41 10.53
C GLY A 275 4.99 -22.62 12.04
N LEU A 276 5.88 -23.52 12.47
CA LEU A 276 6.16 -23.80 13.88
C LEU A 276 6.77 -22.58 14.59
N LEU A 277 7.77 -21.93 13.97
CA LEU A 277 8.36 -20.69 14.47
C LEU A 277 7.32 -19.59 14.62
N SER A 278 6.45 -19.49 13.67
CA SER A 278 5.33 -18.56 13.61
C SER A 278 4.36 -18.77 14.78
N ALA A 279 3.93 -20.01 14.98
CA ALA A 279 3.06 -20.39 16.09
C ALA A 279 3.73 -20.11 17.44
N PHE A 280 5.03 -20.35 17.56
CA PHE A 280 5.81 -20.09 18.76
C PHE A 280 5.91 -18.57 19.07
N ILE A 281 6.21 -17.73 18.06
CA ILE A 281 6.24 -16.27 18.22
C ILE A 281 4.86 -15.76 18.63
N CYS A 282 3.79 -16.22 17.99
CA CYS A 282 2.42 -15.87 18.34
C CYS A 282 2.08 -16.26 19.80
N TYR A 283 2.51 -17.45 20.21
CA TYR A 283 2.30 -17.92 21.58
C TYR A 283 3.03 -17.01 22.60
N ILE A 284 4.29 -16.67 22.35
CA ILE A 284 5.06 -15.76 23.23
C ILE A 284 4.42 -14.37 23.30
N LEU A 285 3.99 -13.81 22.17
CA LEU A 285 3.35 -12.49 22.12
C LEU A 285 1.97 -12.48 22.79
N TYR A 286 1.26 -13.62 22.80
CA TYR A 286 -0.05 -13.75 23.43
C TYR A 286 0.01 -13.83 24.96
N LEU A 287 1.07 -14.43 25.53
CA LEU A 287 1.22 -14.61 26.97
C LEU A 287 1.21 -13.29 27.79
N PRO A 288 1.98 -12.25 27.43
CA PRO A 288 1.99 -11.01 28.19
C PRO A 288 0.69 -10.21 28.08
N SER A 289 -0.01 -10.32 26.95
CA SER A 289 -1.30 -9.65 26.70
C SER A 289 -2.39 -10.16 27.68
N LYS A 290 -2.42 -11.46 27.97
CA LYS A 290 -3.32 -12.05 28.98
C LYS A 290 -3.04 -11.52 30.40
N LYS A 291 -1.77 -11.33 30.77
CA LYS A 291 -1.40 -10.81 32.11
C LYS A 291 -1.83 -9.35 32.30
N LYS A 292 -1.69 -8.51 31.26
CA LYS A 292 -2.13 -7.11 31.28
C LYS A 292 -3.65 -6.98 31.35
N ARG A 293 -4.42 -7.82 30.61
CA ARG A 293 -5.89 -7.85 30.67
C ARG A 293 -6.39 -8.25 32.06
N LYS A 294 -5.81 -9.28 32.67
CA LYS A 294 -6.19 -9.70 34.03
C LYS A 294 -5.90 -8.62 35.08
N LYS A 295 -4.80 -7.86 34.96
CA LYS A 295 -4.52 -6.71 35.84
C LYS A 295 -5.51 -5.56 35.66
N LYS A 296 -5.90 -5.22 34.39
CA LYS A 296 -6.89 -4.17 34.14
C LYS A 296 -8.29 -4.54 34.66
N VAL A 297 -8.68 -5.81 34.56
CA VAL A 297 -9.98 -6.26 35.09
C VAL A 297 -9.99 -6.23 36.63
N LYS A 298 -8.88 -6.58 37.29
CA LYS A 298 -8.76 -6.49 38.76
C LYS A 298 -8.66 -5.05 39.29
N ALA A 299 -8.20 -4.10 38.47
CA ALA A 299 -8.02 -2.70 38.87
C ALA A 299 -9.27 -1.82 38.57
N ARG A 300 -10.35 -2.40 38.05
CA ARG A 300 -11.61 -1.66 37.89
C ARG A 300 -12.26 -1.55 39.28
N PRO A 301 -12.38 -0.35 39.88
CA PRO A 301 -13.10 -0.19 41.14
C PRO A 301 -14.51 -0.76 40.99
N ALA A 302 -14.97 -1.46 42.01
CA ALA A 302 -16.37 -1.88 42.05
C ALA A 302 -17.26 -0.65 41.85
N ALA A 303 -18.19 -0.73 40.90
CA ALA A 303 -19.16 0.35 40.70
C ALA A 303 -19.80 0.69 42.06
N PRO A 304 -19.91 2.00 42.38
CA PRO A 304 -20.60 2.38 43.60
C PRO A 304 -21.99 1.74 43.63
N PRO A 305 -22.47 1.27 44.83
CA PRO A 305 -23.79 0.70 44.92
C PRO A 305 -24.80 1.72 44.40
N ALA A 306 -25.68 1.28 43.53
CA ALA A 306 -26.79 2.11 43.03
C ALA A 306 -27.54 2.68 44.25
N GLU A 307 -27.48 4.00 44.41
CA GLU A 307 -28.38 4.70 45.33
C GLU A 307 -29.79 4.32 44.92
N GLN A 308 -30.45 3.63 45.84
CA GLN A 308 -31.90 3.41 45.77
C GLN A 308 -32.54 4.79 45.90
N GLU A 309 -32.92 5.40 44.79
CA GLU A 309 -33.84 6.54 44.78
C GLU A 309 -35.10 6.09 45.44
N GLY A 310 -35.29 6.62 46.66
CA GLY A 310 -36.50 6.46 47.45
C GLY A 310 -37.70 7.00 46.64
N LYS A 311 -38.65 6.12 46.39
CA LYS A 311 -40.01 6.53 46.06
C LYS A 311 -40.57 7.27 47.26
N GLU A 312 -40.53 8.58 47.26
CA GLU A 312 -41.43 9.39 48.07
C GLU A 312 -42.80 9.44 47.38
N ASP A 313 -43.76 8.75 48.00
CA ASP A 313 -45.19 8.92 47.82
C ASP A 313 -45.58 10.39 48.11
N GLU A 314 -45.94 11.16 47.12
CA GLU A 314 -46.77 12.35 47.28
C GLU A 314 -48.21 12.03 46.88
N SER A 315 -48.96 11.47 47.84
CA SER A 315 -50.40 11.68 47.94
C SER A 315 -50.62 13.02 48.65
N HIS A 316 -51.19 14.04 47.98
CA HIS A 316 -52.13 14.98 48.59
C HIS A 316 -52.80 15.87 47.50
N ASP A 317 -54.07 15.62 47.33
CA ASP A 317 -55.19 16.52 47.49
C ASP A 317 -55.10 17.98 46.94
N LYS A 318 -55.81 18.22 45.93
CA LYS A 318 -56.99 19.08 45.77
C LYS A 318 -57.26 19.40 44.32
#